data_b31171e2095b5508faf24a167f07c667
#
_entry.id   b31171e2095b5508faf24a167f07c667
#
_cell.length_a   1.000
_cell.length_b   1.000
_cell.length_c   1.000
_cell.angle_alpha   90.00
_cell.angle_beta   90.00
_cell.angle_gamma   90.00
#
_symmetry.space_group_name_H-M   'P 1'
#
loop_
_entity.id
_entity.type
_entity.pdbx_description
1 polymer ?
#
loop_
_entity_poly.entity_id
_entity_poly.type
_entity_poly.pdbx_seq_one_letter_code
_entity_poly.pdbx_strand_id
1 'polypeptide(L)'
;MDADIVCVGFGPASGGFLTTLSRAILNEDGSTAIESPSAPGLPLQVLCYERADDLGFGVSGVVTRARGLRVSFPDLDPSQIPMAAPVAGEKFLYLLDPVGASCRPALMRVADTAIRAMGGILGVKDDAMELPWTPEFLDKHGGLVLSIGQFNQWVGQQVMGSGTVQIWPASPVEEALVENGGVVGVRLVDQGVTKEGKPADEFTPGMDVRAALTVVADGPVGPIGRQLDKAFGVPEGHHTHDWAVGMKFVVDLPESCDLEPGTVIHTLGYPEPEIFGFFYVHPNRVASLGIFVPSWFDSPARNAYKYLQHWMLHPAIWRHVKGGRLRSWGAKSLQESGRRGEPRLAGNGFARIGEGSGSTNVLTNSGVDEAWTTGVMLAEGVLEILKNKQPFTAENLEAAYVSRRRKSWVEKDGRVAERARDGFQRGIIPGLIGMMATGLTKGLLSMPGKPAPPHQRVPSLEEYYRGRITPEEIQTIRKESEAKGISTHAALMERAGWPAIPFDGELLVSHQDALLLGGKVQAPAGYADHVEFLYPHDCETCGSKICIEMCSGQAIFPGENGRPAFDREKCVYCGACLWNCCKGNPKDSEKGLIEFHAGAGGLHSAEN
;
A
#
# COMPACT_ATOMS: atom_id res chain seq x y z
N MET A 1 -6.41 30.36 -7.59
CA MET A 1 -6.81 29.67 -8.84
C MET A 1 -8.15 29.01 -8.59
N ASP A 2 -9.05 28.99 -9.58
CA ASP A 2 -10.36 28.38 -9.43
C ASP A 2 -10.51 27.24 -10.42
N ALA A 3 -11.16 26.16 -9.99
CA ALA A 3 -11.52 25.00 -10.78
C ALA A 3 -12.92 24.51 -10.37
N ASP A 4 -13.56 23.69 -11.17
CA ASP A 4 -14.81 23.07 -10.77
C ASP A 4 -14.56 21.86 -9.87
N ILE A 5 -13.55 21.04 -10.24
CA ILE A 5 -13.18 19.83 -9.53
C ILE A 5 -11.65 19.76 -9.35
N VAL A 6 -11.22 19.49 -8.13
CA VAL A 6 -9.82 19.19 -7.80
C VAL A 6 -9.71 17.76 -7.30
N CYS A 7 -8.80 16.98 -7.89
CA CYS A 7 -8.43 15.64 -7.42
C CYS A 7 -7.09 15.69 -6.71
N VAL A 8 -6.98 15.01 -5.57
CA VAL A 8 -5.75 14.86 -4.78
C VAL A 8 -5.23 13.43 -4.90
N GLY A 9 -4.09 13.26 -5.56
CA GLY A 9 -3.46 11.99 -5.84
C GLY A 9 -3.91 11.34 -7.16
N PHE A 10 -2.94 10.78 -7.91
CA PHE A 10 -3.21 10.05 -9.15
C PHE A 10 -2.82 8.58 -8.99
N GLY A 11 -3.81 7.75 -8.69
CA GLY A 11 -3.72 6.31 -8.60
C GLY A 11 -4.91 5.65 -9.29
N PRO A 12 -5.13 4.33 -9.13
CA PRO A 12 -6.22 3.61 -9.77
C PRO A 12 -7.62 4.22 -9.50
N ALA A 13 -7.84 4.78 -8.32
CA ALA A 13 -9.12 5.42 -7.99
C ALA A 13 -9.36 6.69 -8.82
N SER A 14 -8.37 7.59 -8.86
CA SER A 14 -8.42 8.78 -9.75
C SER A 14 -8.44 8.37 -11.22
N GLY A 15 -7.72 7.31 -11.59
CA GLY A 15 -7.79 6.72 -12.93
C GLY A 15 -9.22 6.38 -13.34
N GLY A 16 -9.96 5.65 -12.49
CA GLY A 16 -11.36 5.30 -12.73
C GLY A 16 -12.28 6.53 -12.78
N PHE A 17 -12.08 7.48 -11.87
CA PHE A 17 -12.84 8.73 -11.82
C PHE A 17 -12.61 9.59 -13.06
N LEU A 18 -11.36 9.90 -13.36
CA LEU A 18 -11.00 10.82 -14.44
C LEU A 18 -11.26 10.21 -15.83
N THR A 19 -11.04 8.90 -16.02
CA THR A 19 -11.40 8.20 -17.27
C THR A 19 -12.88 8.28 -17.55
N THR A 20 -13.71 8.08 -16.53
CA THR A 20 -15.18 8.13 -16.69
C THR A 20 -15.66 9.56 -16.92
N LEU A 21 -15.12 10.52 -16.17
CA LEU A 21 -15.50 11.91 -16.26
C LEU A 21 -15.07 12.56 -17.58
N SER A 22 -13.80 12.38 -17.99
CA SER A 22 -13.23 13.02 -19.18
C SER A 22 -13.99 12.67 -20.46
N ARG A 23 -14.49 11.45 -20.57
CA ARG A 23 -15.29 11.00 -21.72
C ARG A 23 -16.69 11.63 -21.81
N ALA A 24 -17.16 12.23 -20.71
CA ALA A 24 -18.50 12.82 -20.65
C ALA A 24 -18.49 14.36 -20.75
N ILE A 25 -17.30 14.99 -20.71
CA ILE A 25 -17.17 16.48 -20.74
C ILE A 25 -17.43 17.03 -22.13
N LEU A 26 -17.00 16.34 -23.18
CA LEU A 26 -17.19 16.72 -24.57
C LEU A 26 -18.07 15.68 -25.31
N ASN A 27 -18.83 16.16 -26.29
CA ASN A 27 -19.50 15.33 -27.27
C ASN A 27 -18.50 14.82 -28.32
N GLU A 28 -18.92 13.86 -29.14
CA GLU A 28 -18.08 13.28 -30.22
C GLU A 28 -17.64 14.34 -31.26
N ASP A 29 -18.40 15.40 -31.43
CA ASP A 29 -18.08 16.52 -32.32
C ASP A 29 -17.14 17.58 -31.69
N GLY A 30 -16.69 17.34 -30.45
CA GLY A 30 -15.86 18.25 -29.68
C GLY A 30 -16.59 19.40 -29.01
N SER A 31 -17.91 19.48 -29.14
CA SER A 31 -18.71 20.49 -28.42
C SER A 31 -18.82 20.14 -26.94
N THR A 32 -19.04 21.17 -26.10
CA THR A 32 -19.17 21.00 -24.64
C THR A 32 -20.45 20.25 -24.30
N ALA A 33 -20.34 19.10 -23.66
CA ALA A 33 -21.47 18.33 -23.13
C ALA A 33 -21.78 18.70 -21.67
N ILE A 34 -20.75 18.98 -20.88
CA ILE A 34 -20.85 19.42 -19.49
C ILE A 34 -20.14 20.77 -19.33
N GLU A 35 -20.92 21.81 -19.10
CA GLU A 35 -20.40 23.16 -18.88
C GLU A 35 -19.88 23.32 -17.45
N SER A 36 -18.87 24.19 -17.31
CA SER A 36 -18.33 24.63 -16.03
C SER A 36 -19.37 25.44 -15.26
N PRO A 37 -19.76 25.04 -14.03
CA PRO A 37 -20.59 25.88 -13.16
C PRO A 37 -19.93 27.21 -12.80
N SER A 38 -18.61 27.26 -12.70
CA SER A 38 -17.82 28.45 -12.32
C SER A 38 -17.54 29.37 -13.52
N ALA A 39 -17.52 28.84 -14.76
CA ALA A 39 -17.23 29.56 -15.98
C ALA A 39 -18.18 29.15 -17.11
N PRO A 40 -19.44 29.64 -17.12
CA PRO A 40 -20.45 29.28 -18.11
C PRO A 40 -19.98 29.49 -19.55
N GLY A 41 -20.26 28.51 -20.40
CA GLY A 41 -19.80 28.48 -21.80
C GLY A 41 -18.45 27.80 -22.01
N LEU A 42 -17.71 27.48 -20.94
CA LEU A 42 -16.51 26.67 -21.01
C LEU A 42 -16.79 25.23 -20.57
N PRO A 43 -16.01 24.24 -21.03
CA PRO A 43 -16.12 22.88 -20.53
C PRO A 43 -15.70 22.80 -19.06
N LEU A 44 -16.17 21.77 -18.35
CA LEU A 44 -15.85 21.52 -16.96
C LEU A 44 -14.33 21.55 -16.71
N GLN A 45 -13.89 22.33 -15.71
CA GLN A 45 -12.49 22.52 -15.36
C GLN A 45 -12.06 21.50 -14.29
N VAL A 46 -11.21 20.54 -14.66
CA VAL A 46 -10.79 19.45 -13.77
C VAL A 46 -9.27 19.47 -13.63
N LEU A 47 -8.78 19.61 -12.40
CA LEU A 47 -7.37 19.57 -12.04
C LEU A 47 -7.08 18.33 -11.18
N CYS A 48 -5.95 17.67 -11.41
CA CYS A 48 -5.48 16.58 -10.58
C CYS A 48 -4.02 16.85 -10.17
N TYR A 49 -3.77 16.87 -8.86
CA TYR A 49 -2.44 17.08 -8.30
C TYR A 49 -1.86 15.76 -7.80
N GLU A 50 -0.69 15.40 -8.31
CA GLU A 50 0.08 14.24 -7.87
C GLU A 50 1.38 14.70 -7.20
N ARG A 51 1.66 14.18 -5.99
CA ARG A 51 2.86 14.55 -5.24
C ARG A 51 4.15 14.04 -5.86
N ALA A 52 4.09 12.89 -6.53
CA ALA A 52 5.26 12.31 -7.19
C ALA A 52 5.57 13.06 -8.49
N ASP A 53 6.83 13.03 -8.87
CA ASP A 53 7.32 13.66 -10.10
C ASP A 53 6.91 12.93 -11.38
N ASP A 54 6.28 11.76 -11.26
CA ASP A 54 5.79 10.94 -12.35
C ASP A 54 4.44 10.29 -11.99
N LEU A 55 3.57 10.09 -12.97
CA LEU A 55 2.30 9.38 -12.80
C LEU A 55 2.48 7.87 -12.56
N GLY A 56 3.64 7.34 -12.92
CA GLY A 56 4.02 5.95 -12.68
C GLY A 56 4.40 5.63 -11.24
N PHE A 57 4.25 6.57 -10.30
CA PHE A 57 4.56 6.28 -8.90
C PHE A 57 3.64 5.20 -8.35
N GLY A 58 4.19 4.03 -8.18
CA GLY A 58 3.48 2.87 -7.68
C GLY A 58 4.45 1.78 -7.25
N VAL A 59 3.95 0.78 -6.58
CA VAL A 59 4.72 -0.42 -6.22
C VAL A 59 4.15 -1.58 -6.98
N SER A 60 4.92 -2.10 -7.92
CA SER A 60 4.49 -3.07 -8.92
C SER A 60 4.04 -4.41 -8.34
N GLY A 61 3.47 -5.21 -9.22
CA GLY A 61 2.95 -6.52 -8.91
C GLY A 61 1.53 -6.47 -8.38
N VAL A 62 0.60 -6.31 -9.28
CA VAL A 62 -0.83 -6.39 -9.04
C VAL A 62 -1.42 -7.51 -9.88
N VAL A 63 -2.27 -8.31 -9.26
CA VAL A 63 -3.18 -9.20 -9.97
C VAL A 63 -4.61 -8.79 -9.64
N THR A 64 -5.44 -8.61 -10.66
CA THR A 64 -6.81 -8.11 -10.52
C THR A 64 -7.78 -8.91 -11.38
N ARG A 65 -9.02 -9.03 -10.94
CA ARG A 65 -10.12 -9.56 -11.79
C ARG A 65 -10.53 -8.57 -12.87
N ALA A 66 -10.08 -7.32 -12.81
CA ALA A 66 -10.33 -6.26 -13.77
C ALA A 66 -11.82 -5.94 -14.00
N ARG A 67 -12.69 -6.15 -13.01
CA ARG A 67 -14.13 -5.89 -13.12
C ARG A 67 -14.42 -4.41 -13.41
N GLY A 68 -13.86 -3.52 -12.60
CA GLY A 68 -14.00 -2.08 -12.78
C GLY A 68 -13.32 -1.56 -14.03
N LEU A 69 -12.15 -2.10 -14.36
CA LEU A 69 -11.42 -1.76 -15.57
C LEU A 69 -12.23 -2.08 -16.83
N ARG A 70 -12.89 -3.24 -16.90
CA ARG A 70 -13.71 -3.64 -18.03
C ARG A 70 -15.00 -2.82 -18.17
N VAL A 71 -15.49 -2.23 -17.09
CA VAL A 71 -16.60 -1.26 -17.19
C VAL A 71 -16.13 0.01 -17.92
N SER A 72 -14.94 0.50 -17.59
CA SER A 72 -14.37 1.69 -18.25
C SER A 72 -13.82 1.40 -19.65
N PHE A 73 -13.35 0.19 -19.90
CA PHE A 73 -12.75 -0.26 -21.14
C PHE A 73 -13.36 -1.62 -21.55
N PRO A 74 -14.57 -1.64 -22.15
CA PRO A 74 -15.26 -2.89 -22.51
C PRO A 74 -14.45 -3.80 -23.45
N ASP A 75 -13.74 -3.17 -24.40
CA ASP A 75 -12.90 -3.85 -25.41
C ASP A 75 -11.42 -3.87 -25.00
N LEU A 76 -11.14 -3.93 -23.67
CA LEU A 76 -9.78 -3.88 -23.15
C LEU A 76 -8.92 -5.00 -23.71
N ASP A 77 -7.93 -4.62 -24.52
CA ASP A 77 -6.85 -5.50 -24.95
C ASP A 77 -5.65 -5.32 -24.01
N PRO A 78 -5.30 -6.34 -23.22
CA PRO A 78 -4.17 -6.27 -22.31
C PRO A 78 -2.84 -5.90 -22.97
N SER A 79 -2.67 -6.21 -24.26
CA SER A 79 -1.43 -5.89 -25.00
C SER A 79 -1.20 -4.39 -25.18
N GLN A 80 -2.24 -3.57 -25.05
CA GLN A 80 -2.15 -2.10 -25.10
C GLN A 80 -1.63 -1.50 -23.79
N ILE A 81 -1.67 -2.26 -22.69
CA ILE A 81 -1.16 -1.83 -21.39
C ILE A 81 0.27 -2.36 -21.23
N PRO A 82 1.28 -1.48 -21.12
CA PRO A 82 2.65 -1.94 -20.95
C PRO A 82 2.79 -2.90 -19.76
N MET A 83 3.54 -3.97 -19.95
CA MET A 83 3.80 -4.99 -18.93
C MET A 83 2.55 -5.75 -18.41
N ALA A 84 1.38 -5.59 -19.03
CA ALA A 84 0.20 -6.36 -18.66
C ALA A 84 0.19 -7.75 -19.33
N ALA A 85 -0.38 -8.73 -18.62
CA ALA A 85 -0.66 -10.05 -19.17
C ALA A 85 -2.00 -10.58 -18.63
N PRO A 86 -2.79 -11.30 -19.44
CA PRO A 86 -3.89 -12.10 -18.94
C PRO A 86 -3.38 -13.14 -17.94
N VAL A 87 -4.15 -13.42 -16.88
CA VAL A 87 -3.81 -14.52 -15.95
C VAL A 87 -3.85 -15.85 -16.70
N ALA A 88 -2.68 -16.48 -16.86
CA ALA A 88 -2.51 -17.75 -17.57
C ALA A 88 -2.66 -18.95 -16.63
N GLY A 89 -2.20 -18.83 -15.40
CA GLY A 89 -2.30 -19.88 -14.38
C GLY A 89 -2.10 -19.33 -13.00
N GLU A 90 -2.75 -19.95 -12.01
CA GLU A 90 -2.68 -19.54 -10.61
C GLU A 90 -2.32 -20.73 -9.72
N LYS A 91 -1.35 -20.54 -8.83
CA LYS A 91 -0.87 -21.53 -7.88
C LYS A 91 -0.85 -20.96 -6.48
N PHE A 92 -1.13 -21.81 -5.52
CA PHE A 92 -1.05 -21.47 -4.11
C PHE A 92 -0.11 -22.46 -3.40
N LEU A 93 1.04 -21.96 -2.91
CA LEU A 93 2.07 -22.79 -2.30
C LEU A 93 2.10 -22.60 -0.79
N TYR A 94 2.09 -23.68 -0.07
CA TYR A 94 2.51 -23.71 1.33
C TYR A 94 4.00 -24.01 1.39
N LEU A 95 4.77 -23.05 1.90
CA LEU A 95 6.21 -23.13 2.01
C LEU A 95 6.61 -23.69 3.38
N LEU A 96 7.35 -24.79 3.40
CA LEU A 96 7.95 -25.35 4.58
C LEU A 96 9.20 -24.54 4.97
N ASP A 97 9.62 -24.59 6.22
CA ASP A 97 10.84 -23.91 6.64
C ASP A 97 12.08 -24.74 6.34
N PRO A 98 12.88 -24.40 5.32
CA PRO A 98 14.09 -25.15 4.97
C PRO A 98 15.26 -24.88 5.91
N VAL A 99 15.19 -23.81 6.72
CA VAL A 99 16.27 -23.31 7.58
C VAL A 99 16.08 -23.71 9.03
N GLY A 100 14.82 -23.80 9.50
CA GLY A 100 14.49 -24.06 10.89
C GLY A 100 14.55 -22.83 11.81
N ALA A 101 14.63 -21.61 11.24
CA ALA A 101 14.75 -20.35 11.97
C ALA A 101 13.42 -19.64 12.23
N SER A 102 12.36 -20.02 11.52
CA SER A 102 11.03 -19.44 11.63
C SER A 102 10.40 -19.63 13.02
N CYS A 103 9.66 -18.63 13.50
CA CYS A 103 8.93 -18.65 14.79
C CYS A 103 7.63 -19.47 14.74
N ARG A 104 7.58 -20.55 13.97
CA ARG A 104 6.38 -21.39 13.82
C ARG A 104 5.87 -21.95 15.12
N PRO A 105 4.54 -21.93 15.37
CA PRO A 105 3.92 -22.64 16.48
C PRO A 105 4.23 -24.15 16.44
N ALA A 106 4.29 -24.79 17.61
CA ALA A 106 4.61 -26.22 17.72
C ALA A 106 3.72 -27.10 16.83
N LEU A 107 2.41 -26.79 16.76
CA LEU A 107 1.47 -27.54 15.92
C LEU A 107 1.83 -27.44 14.42
N MET A 108 2.26 -26.28 13.94
CA MET A 108 2.72 -26.13 12.55
C MET A 108 4.01 -26.92 12.30
N ARG A 109 4.95 -26.93 13.24
CA ARG A 109 6.18 -27.73 13.11
C ARG A 109 5.89 -29.23 13.01
N VAL A 110 4.92 -29.72 13.80
CA VAL A 110 4.46 -31.10 13.70
C VAL A 110 3.80 -31.36 12.34
N ALA A 111 2.94 -30.47 11.88
CA ALA A 111 2.32 -30.55 10.55
C ALA A 111 3.36 -30.56 9.44
N ASP A 112 4.36 -29.68 9.49
CA ASP A 112 5.45 -29.63 8.51
C ASP A 112 6.25 -30.91 8.46
N THR A 113 6.52 -31.52 9.62
CA THR A 113 7.20 -32.82 9.70
C THR A 113 6.37 -33.91 9.05
N ALA A 114 5.06 -33.92 9.29
CA ALA A 114 4.15 -34.88 8.66
C ALA A 114 4.05 -34.67 7.14
N ILE A 115 3.96 -33.41 6.69
CA ILE A 115 3.94 -33.06 5.26
C ILE A 115 5.24 -33.53 4.58
N ARG A 116 6.40 -33.31 5.18
CA ARG A 116 7.68 -33.82 4.65
C ARG A 116 7.73 -35.34 4.59
N ALA A 117 7.28 -36.02 5.64
CA ALA A 117 7.26 -37.49 5.68
C ALA A 117 6.34 -38.09 4.60
N MET A 118 5.25 -37.42 4.27
CA MET A 118 4.30 -37.80 3.22
C MET A 118 4.63 -37.16 1.85
N GLY A 119 5.80 -36.56 1.70
CA GLY A 119 6.15 -35.70 0.57
C GLY A 119 5.91 -36.29 -0.81
N GLY A 120 6.20 -37.59 -1.01
CA GLY A 120 5.92 -38.27 -2.27
C GLY A 120 4.43 -38.41 -2.62
N ILE A 121 3.56 -38.49 -1.62
CA ILE A 121 2.11 -38.60 -1.80
C ILE A 121 1.50 -37.20 -1.99
N LEU A 122 1.98 -36.21 -1.24
CA LEU A 122 1.47 -34.85 -1.25
C LEU A 122 2.08 -33.97 -2.34
N GLY A 123 2.97 -34.51 -3.16
CA GLY A 123 3.63 -33.76 -4.23
C GLY A 123 4.53 -32.64 -3.73
N VAL A 124 5.12 -32.79 -2.54
CA VAL A 124 6.08 -31.82 -1.99
C VAL A 124 7.33 -31.78 -2.86
N LYS A 125 7.63 -30.58 -3.35
CA LYS A 125 8.82 -30.34 -4.18
C LYS A 125 9.50 -29.05 -3.73
N ASP A 126 10.82 -29.07 -3.62
CA ASP A 126 11.60 -27.90 -3.24
C ASP A 126 11.11 -27.25 -1.92
N ASP A 127 10.82 -28.07 -0.89
CA ASP A 127 10.24 -27.65 0.38
C ASP A 127 8.90 -26.89 0.28
N ALA A 128 8.13 -27.09 -0.78
CA ALA A 128 6.81 -26.51 -0.95
C ALA A 128 5.77 -27.57 -1.30
N MET A 129 4.57 -27.39 -0.78
CA MET A 129 3.38 -28.17 -1.13
C MET A 129 2.43 -27.26 -1.92
N GLU A 130 2.12 -27.62 -3.17
CA GLU A 130 1.09 -26.95 -3.94
C GLU A 130 -0.28 -27.38 -3.40
N LEU A 131 -1.14 -26.40 -3.04
CA LEU A 131 -2.48 -26.68 -2.62
C LEU A 131 -3.31 -27.14 -3.84
N PRO A 132 -4.16 -28.18 -3.68
CA PRO A 132 -4.85 -28.79 -4.81
C PRO A 132 -5.92 -27.89 -5.46
N TRP A 133 -6.19 -26.73 -4.90
CA TRP A 133 -7.16 -25.77 -5.39
C TRP A 133 -6.87 -24.37 -4.83
N THR A 134 -7.17 -23.35 -5.62
CA THR A 134 -7.17 -21.95 -5.17
C THR A 134 -8.57 -21.61 -4.67
N PRO A 135 -8.74 -21.09 -3.45
CA PRO A 135 -10.05 -20.66 -2.97
C PRO A 135 -10.69 -19.63 -3.88
N GLU A 136 -12.02 -19.75 -4.12
CA GLU A 136 -12.77 -18.85 -5.03
C GLU A 136 -12.53 -17.36 -4.73
N PHE A 137 -12.36 -16.99 -3.48
CA PHE A 137 -12.12 -15.61 -3.08
C PHE A 137 -10.72 -15.10 -3.47
N LEU A 138 -9.74 -15.98 -3.67
CA LEU A 138 -8.39 -15.65 -4.16
C LEU A 138 -8.27 -15.77 -5.68
N ASP A 139 -9.09 -16.61 -6.31
CA ASP A 139 -9.04 -16.89 -7.74
C ASP A 139 -9.11 -15.61 -8.59
N LYS A 140 -8.14 -15.45 -9.48
CA LYS A 140 -8.02 -14.33 -10.43
C LYS A 140 -8.14 -14.80 -11.89
N HIS A 141 -8.62 -16.01 -12.11
CA HIS A 141 -8.81 -16.54 -13.46
C HIS A 141 -9.62 -15.56 -14.33
N GLY A 142 -9.16 -15.35 -15.56
CA GLY A 142 -9.74 -14.34 -16.46
C GLY A 142 -9.41 -12.89 -16.12
N GLY A 143 -8.57 -12.65 -15.11
CA GLY A 143 -8.07 -11.35 -14.72
C GLY A 143 -6.77 -10.95 -15.42
N LEU A 144 -6.09 -9.96 -14.85
CA LEU A 144 -4.85 -9.38 -15.38
C LEU A 144 -3.76 -9.32 -14.32
N VAL A 145 -2.54 -9.61 -14.75
CA VAL A 145 -1.30 -9.22 -14.07
C VAL A 145 -0.90 -7.86 -14.61
N LEU A 146 -0.61 -6.90 -13.72
CA LEU A 146 -0.27 -5.53 -14.08
C LEU A 146 0.98 -5.04 -13.36
N SER A 147 1.81 -4.24 -14.05
CA SER A 147 2.72 -3.29 -13.42
C SER A 147 1.93 -2.02 -13.12
N ILE A 148 1.80 -1.66 -11.84
CA ILE A 148 0.93 -0.53 -11.46
C ILE A 148 1.47 0.81 -11.95
N GLY A 149 2.81 0.98 -11.96
CA GLY A 149 3.42 2.18 -12.50
C GLY A 149 3.14 2.37 -13.99
N GLN A 150 3.37 1.32 -14.78
CA GLN A 150 3.09 1.33 -16.22
C GLN A 150 1.60 1.51 -16.52
N PHE A 151 0.75 0.87 -15.74
CA PHE A 151 -0.70 1.03 -15.84
C PHE A 151 -1.14 2.48 -15.56
N ASN A 152 -0.65 3.08 -14.47
CA ASN A 152 -0.99 4.48 -14.14
C ASN A 152 -0.53 5.44 -15.23
N GLN A 153 0.68 5.27 -15.78
CA GLN A 153 1.17 6.09 -16.89
C GLN A 153 0.27 5.94 -18.13
N TRP A 154 -0.09 4.71 -18.49
CA TRP A 154 -1.00 4.45 -19.61
C TRP A 154 -2.36 5.13 -19.41
N VAL A 155 -2.96 5.01 -18.22
CA VAL A 155 -4.22 5.70 -17.88
C VAL A 155 -4.05 7.22 -17.95
N GLY A 156 -2.97 7.75 -17.38
CA GLY A 156 -2.69 9.19 -17.40
C GLY A 156 -2.60 9.74 -18.83
N GLN A 157 -1.95 9.02 -19.73
CA GLN A 157 -1.89 9.39 -21.16
C GLN A 157 -3.27 9.41 -21.81
N GLN A 158 -4.14 8.40 -21.51
CA GLN A 158 -5.50 8.37 -22.03
C GLN A 158 -6.33 9.57 -21.52
N VAL A 159 -6.23 9.86 -20.21
CA VAL A 159 -6.96 10.97 -19.59
C VAL A 159 -6.50 12.33 -20.12
N MET A 160 -5.19 12.58 -20.16
CA MET A 160 -4.63 13.85 -20.68
C MET A 160 -4.89 13.99 -22.18
N GLY A 161 -4.87 12.91 -22.93
CA GLY A 161 -5.18 12.89 -24.36
C GLY A 161 -6.62 13.35 -24.68
N SER A 162 -7.53 13.34 -23.71
CA SER A 162 -8.89 13.90 -23.89
C SER A 162 -8.91 15.43 -23.97
N GLY A 163 -7.84 16.12 -23.52
CA GLY A 163 -7.76 17.57 -23.46
C GLY A 163 -8.67 18.25 -22.42
N THR A 164 -9.44 17.48 -21.63
CA THR A 164 -10.42 18.01 -20.67
C THR A 164 -9.95 17.99 -19.21
N VAL A 165 -8.87 17.29 -18.92
CA VAL A 165 -8.31 17.13 -17.57
C VAL A 165 -6.84 17.52 -17.58
N GLN A 166 -6.43 18.28 -16.60
CA GLN A 166 -5.02 18.64 -16.38
C GLN A 166 -4.49 17.84 -15.17
N ILE A 167 -3.41 17.09 -15.40
CA ILE A 167 -2.73 16.35 -14.32
C ILE A 167 -1.37 17.00 -14.08
N TRP A 168 -1.09 17.35 -12.82
CA TRP A 168 0.11 18.06 -12.39
C TRP A 168 0.95 17.17 -11.48
N PRO A 169 1.98 16.47 -12.00
CA PRO A 169 2.98 15.79 -11.19
C PRO A 169 3.83 16.78 -10.38
N ALA A 170 4.57 16.28 -9.40
CA ALA A 170 5.43 17.05 -8.48
C ALA A 170 4.69 18.20 -7.76
N SER A 171 3.40 18.05 -7.54
CA SER A 171 2.53 19.07 -6.96
C SER A 171 1.81 18.53 -5.72
N PRO A 172 2.52 18.35 -4.58
CA PRO A 172 1.92 17.83 -3.36
C PRO A 172 0.91 18.82 -2.79
N VAL A 173 -0.20 18.28 -2.32
CA VAL A 173 -1.26 19.03 -1.63
C VAL A 173 -1.02 18.98 -0.13
N GLU A 174 -0.95 20.15 0.51
CA GLU A 174 -0.65 20.30 1.94
C GLU A 174 -1.89 20.15 2.82
N GLU A 175 -2.95 20.89 2.46
CA GLU A 175 -4.16 20.92 3.26
C GLU A 175 -5.44 21.07 2.43
N ALA A 176 -6.55 20.62 3.02
CA ALA A 176 -7.89 20.93 2.54
C ALA A 176 -8.33 22.28 3.10
N LEU A 177 -8.79 23.18 2.23
CA LEU A 177 -9.34 24.46 2.62
C LEU A 177 -10.77 24.25 3.15
N VAL A 178 -10.96 24.44 4.46
CA VAL A 178 -12.24 24.20 5.13
C VAL A 178 -12.85 25.53 5.54
N GLU A 179 -14.04 25.85 5.01
CA GLU A 179 -14.80 27.05 5.33
C GLU A 179 -16.28 26.69 5.60
N ASN A 180 -16.87 27.27 6.63
CA ASN A 180 -18.28 27.07 6.98
C ASN A 180 -18.74 25.60 7.07
N GLY A 181 -17.86 24.70 7.52
CA GLY A 181 -18.18 23.27 7.65
C GLY A 181 -18.17 22.49 6.32
N GLY A 182 -17.58 23.05 5.27
CA GLY A 182 -17.38 22.39 3.97
C GLY A 182 -15.95 22.56 3.46
N VAL A 183 -15.54 21.73 2.52
CA VAL A 183 -14.27 21.86 1.79
C VAL A 183 -14.51 22.75 0.57
N VAL A 184 -13.67 23.77 0.39
CA VAL A 184 -13.79 24.75 -0.70
C VAL A 184 -12.59 24.72 -1.65
N GLY A 185 -11.75 23.72 -1.53
CA GLY A 185 -10.54 23.55 -2.32
C GLY A 185 -9.37 22.98 -1.53
N VAL A 186 -8.19 23.19 -2.06
CA VAL A 186 -6.93 22.71 -1.46
C VAL A 186 -5.84 23.77 -1.52
N ARG A 187 -4.84 23.65 -0.64
CA ARG A 187 -3.59 24.39 -0.71
C ARG A 187 -2.45 23.47 -1.13
N LEU A 188 -1.63 23.88 -2.05
CA LEU A 188 -0.38 23.22 -2.41
C LEU A 188 0.69 23.52 -1.35
N VAL A 189 1.71 22.65 -1.25
CA VAL A 189 2.82 22.80 -0.29
C VAL A 189 3.67 24.03 -0.62
N ASP A 190 4.11 24.74 0.41
CA ASP A 190 5.10 25.80 0.30
C ASP A 190 6.42 25.29 -0.28
N GLN A 191 7.05 26.08 -1.13
CA GLN A 191 8.35 25.77 -1.74
C GLN A 191 9.43 26.77 -1.25
N GLY A 192 10.70 26.40 -1.36
CA GLY A 192 11.79 27.24 -0.87
C GLY A 192 11.79 27.34 0.64
N VAL A 193 11.51 26.23 1.33
CA VAL A 193 11.56 26.14 2.80
C VAL A 193 12.69 25.23 3.27
N THR A 194 13.14 25.42 4.51
CA THR A 194 14.07 24.51 5.17
C THR A 194 13.39 23.16 5.48
N LYS A 195 14.16 22.16 5.97
CA LYS A 195 13.62 20.87 6.42
C LYS A 195 12.58 21.02 7.54
N GLU A 196 12.70 22.06 8.36
CA GLU A 196 11.77 22.41 9.45
C GLU A 196 10.58 23.29 8.98
N GLY A 197 10.44 23.52 7.67
CA GLY A 197 9.34 24.29 7.10
C GLY A 197 9.47 25.82 7.24
N LYS A 198 10.66 26.35 7.55
CA LYS A 198 10.89 27.79 7.62
C LYS A 198 11.24 28.37 6.26
N PRO A 199 10.71 29.55 5.89
CA PRO A 199 11.07 30.22 4.64
C PRO A 199 12.59 30.35 4.47
N ALA A 200 13.08 30.04 3.25
CA ALA A 200 14.46 30.24 2.80
C ALA A 200 14.50 31.29 1.67
N ASP A 201 15.67 31.49 1.06
CA ASP A 201 15.88 32.60 0.10
C ASP A 201 14.96 32.55 -1.15
N GLU A 202 14.52 31.36 -1.57
CA GLU A 202 13.63 31.15 -2.73
C GLU A 202 12.20 30.82 -2.32
N PHE A 203 11.76 31.30 -1.17
CA PHE A 203 10.44 31.00 -0.63
C PHE A 203 9.32 31.42 -1.58
N THR A 204 8.45 30.46 -1.88
CA THR A 204 7.20 30.67 -2.62
C THR A 204 6.06 30.00 -1.85
N PRO A 205 5.07 30.78 -1.39
CA PRO A 205 3.93 30.19 -0.67
C PRO A 205 3.13 29.28 -1.55
N GLY A 206 2.61 28.20 -0.96
CA GLY A 206 1.71 27.27 -1.64
C GLY A 206 0.46 28.00 -2.15
N MET A 207 0.04 27.61 -3.33
CA MET A 207 -1.12 28.24 -3.98
C MET A 207 -2.43 27.64 -3.48
N ASP A 208 -3.40 28.48 -3.15
CA ASP A 208 -4.78 28.07 -2.90
C ASP A 208 -5.49 27.79 -4.25
N VAL A 209 -6.06 26.60 -4.35
CA VAL A 209 -6.87 26.19 -5.50
C VAL A 209 -8.29 25.94 -5.00
N ARG A 210 -9.19 26.86 -5.32
CA ARG A 210 -10.59 26.75 -4.93
C ARG A 210 -11.35 25.86 -5.89
N ALA A 211 -12.24 25.02 -5.36
CA ALA A 211 -13.03 24.11 -6.17
C ALA A 211 -14.40 23.85 -5.55
N ALA A 212 -15.38 23.62 -6.42
CA ALA A 212 -16.72 23.22 -5.98
C ALA A 212 -16.73 21.80 -5.40
N LEU A 213 -15.84 20.92 -5.89
CA LEU A 213 -15.66 19.57 -5.38
C LEU A 213 -14.16 19.22 -5.26
N THR A 214 -13.77 18.76 -4.09
CA THR A 214 -12.45 18.14 -3.84
C THR A 214 -12.58 16.63 -3.75
N VAL A 215 -11.95 15.91 -4.68
CA VAL A 215 -11.91 14.45 -4.71
C VAL A 215 -10.62 13.98 -4.04
N VAL A 216 -10.73 13.29 -2.90
CA VAL A 216 -9.59 12.83 -2.11
C VAL A 216 -9.29 11.37 -2.44
N ALA A 217 -8.18 11.16 -3.12
CA ALA A 217 -7.68 9.86 -3.59
C ALA A 217 -6.19 9.67 -3.21
N ASP A 218 -5.77 10.27 -2.10
CA ASP A 218 -4.38 10.33 -1.63
C ASP A 218 -3.88 9.03 -0.96
N GLY A 219 -4.67 7.97 -1.07
CA GLY A 219 -4.31 6.63 -0.60
C GLY A 219 -4.46 6.46 0.92
N PRO A 220 -3.96 5.32 1.48
CA PRO A 220 -4.25 4.95 2.88
C PRO A 220 -3.47 5.78 3.91
N VAL A 221 -2.35 6.37 3.51
CA VAL A 221 -1.49 7.21 4.38
C VAL A 221 -1.50 8.67 3.97
N GLY A 222 -2.43 9.06 3.10
CA GLY A 222 -2.54 10.41 2.58
C GLY A 222 -2.83 11.45 3.66
N PRO A 223 -2.18 12.62 3.63
CA PRO A 223 -2.36 13.65 4.64
C PRO A 223 -3.75 14.28 4.59
N ILE A 224 -4.32 14.47 3.40
CA ILE A 224 -5.62 15.13 3.24
C ILE A 224 -6.74 14.28 3.80
N GLY A 225 -6.75 12.96 3.52
CA GLY A 225 -7.71 12.04 4.12
C GLY A 225 -7.72 12.12 5.64
N ARG A 226 -6.55 12.16 6.28
CA ARG A 226 -6.42 12.26 7.75
C ARG A 226 -6.81 13.63 8.30
N GLN A 227 -6.57 14.71 7.56
CA GLN A 227 -7.07 16.05 7.92
C GLN A 227 -8.60 16.08 7.92
N LEU A 228 -9.24 15.46 6.93
CA LEU A 228 -10.70 15.34 6.88
C LEU A 228 -11.23 14.51 8.05
N ASP A 229 -10.56 13.41 8.43
CA ASP A 229 -10.94 12.63 9.62
C ASP A 229 -10.86 13.45 10.91
N LYS A 230 -9.85 14.32 11.01
CA LYS A 230 -9.72 15.24 12.16
C LYS A 230 -10.77 16.35 12.15
N ALA A 231 -11.11 16.89 10.98
CA ALA A 231 -12.07 18.00 10.85
C ALA A 231 -13.52 17.57 10.97
N PHE A 232 -13.89 16.41 10.39
CA PHE A 232 -15.27 15.96 10.27
C PHE A 232 -15.59 14.70 11.08
N GLY A 233 -14.59 14.12 11.74
CA GLY A 233 -14.69 12.88 12.51
C GLY A 233 -14.78 11.63 11.65
N VAL A 234 -14.58 10.49 12.30
CA VAL A 234 -14.71 9.15 11.71
C VAL A 234 -16.04 8.56 12.15
N PRO A 235 -16.73 7.73 11.33
CA PRO A 235 -17.96 7.07 11.75
C PRO A 235 -17.75 6.24 13.03
N GLU A 236 -18.77 6.21 13.91
CA GLU A 236 -18.71 5.49 15.18
C GLU A 236 -18.39 4.01 14.97
N GLY A 237 -17.42 3.50 15.76
CA GLY A 237 -16.95 2.11 15.70
C GLY A 237 -16.01 1.80 14.55
N HIS A 238 -15.71 2.75 13.67
CA HIS A 238 -14.71 2.57 12.62
C HIS A 238 -13.30 2.85 13.15
N HIS A 239 -12.32 2.09 12.64
CA HIS A 239 -10.92 2.18 13.06
C HIS A 239 -9.98 1.67 11.96
N THR A 240 -8.73 2.12 11.98
CA THR A 240 -7.66 1.69 11.08
C THR A 240 -6.58 0.92 11.84
N HIS A 241 -6.95 -0.22 12.46
CA HIS A 241 -6.04 -1.00 13.29
C HIS A 241 -5.27 -2.09 12.52
N ASP A 242 -5.75 -2.49 11.35
CA ASP A 242 -5.14 -3.53 10.55
C ASP A 242 -4.41 -2.93 9.35
N TRP A 243 -3.11 -3.18 9.30
CA TRP A 243 -2.20 -2.70 8.27
C TRP A 243 -1.28 -3.82 7.80
N ALA A 244 -0.69 -3.64 6.63
CA ALA A 244 0.48 -4.38 6.19
C ALA A 244 1.44 -3.46 5.46
N VAL A 245 2.73 -3.77 5.48
CA VAL A 245 3.69 -3.22 4.54
C VAL A 245 3.98 -4.27 3.47
N GLY A 246 3.70 -3.92 2.21
CA GLY A 246 4.13 -4.68 1.05
C GLY A 246 5.53 -4.24 0.65
N MET A 247 6.48 -5.19 0.64
CA MET A 247 7.82 -5.01 0.07
C MET A 247 7.88 -5.82 -1.21
N LYS A 248 8.29 -5.18 -2.30
CA LYS A 248 8.23 -5.77 -3.65
C LYS A 248 9.50 -5.52 -4.44
N PHE A 249 9.89 -6.52 -5.22
CA PHE A 249 10.97 -6.44 -6.20
C PHE A 249 10.41 -6.66 -7.60
N VAL A 250 10.97 -5.96 -8.57
CA VAL A 250 10.83 -6.24 -10.01
C VAL A 250 12.15 -6.85 -10.46
N VAL A 251 12.08 -8.02 -11.07
CA VAL A 251 13.25 -8.85 -11.38
C VAL A 251 13.22 -9.24 -12.85
N ASP A 252 14.36 -9.10 -13.51
CA ASP A 252 14.61 -9.76 -14.79
C ASP A 252 14.87 -11.24 -14.52
N LEU A 253 13.98 -12.10 -15.04
CA LEU A 253 14.10 -13.54 -14.87
C LEU A 253 15.20 -14.12 -15.75
N PRO A 254 15.92 -15.14 -15.28
CA PRO A 254 16.96 -15.81 -16.07
C PRO A 254 16.35 -16.55 -17.27
N GLU A 255 17.18 -16.85 -18.28
CA GLU A 255 16.75 -17.61 -19.46
C GLU A 255 16.24 -19.02 -19.12
N SER A 256 16.72 -19.58 -18.02
CA SER A 256 16.29 -20.89 -17.52
C SER A 256 14.90 -20.90 -16.87
N CYS A 257 14.29 -19.74 -16.65
CA CYS A 257 12.93 -19.66 -16.11
C CYS A 257 11.91 -20.02 -17.19
N ASP A 258 11.10 -21.03 -16.91
CA ASP A 258 10.07 -21.57 -17.80
C ASP A 258 8.65 -21.07 -17.52
N LEU A 259 8.49 -20.11 -16.60
CA LEU A 259 7.19 -19.54 -16.27
C LEU A 259 6.68 -18.63 -17.37
N GLU A 260 5.45 -18.85 -17.80
CA GLU A 260 4.79 -18.05 -18.82
C GLU A 260 4.28 -16.71 -18.28
N PRO A 261 4.22 -15.64 -19.11
CA PRO A 261 3.55 -14.40 -18.75
C PRO A 261 2.11 -14.65 -18.28
N GLY A 262 1.70 -13.97 -17.21
CA GLY A 262 0.40 -14.19 -16.58
C GLY A 262 0.38 -15.30 -15.53
N THR A 263 1.51 -15.97 -15.26
CA THR A 263 1.63 -16.89 -14.14
C THR A 263 1.53 -16.12 -12.82
N VAL A 264 0.67 -16.62 -11.92
CA VAL A 264 0.43 -16.08 -10.58
C VAL A 264 0.74 -17.15 -9.55
N ILE A 265 1.64 -16.87 -8.62
CA ILE A 265 1.95 -17.76 -7.51
C ILE A 265 1.73 -17.00 -6.20
N HIS A 266 0.85 -17.51 -5.36
CA HIS A 266 0.67 -17.05 -4.00
C HIS A 266 1.37 -18.01 -3.04
N THR A 267 1.96 -17.48 -1.95
CA THR A 267 2.64 -18.30 -0.96
C THR A 267 2.24 -17.93 0.45
N LEU A 268 2.29 -18.91 1.33
CA LEU A 268 2.18 -18.72 2.77
C LEU A 268 3.13 -19.68 3.50
N GLY A 269 3.47 -19.37 4.74
CA GLY A 269 4.23 -20.26 5.61
C GLY A 269 5.69 -19.87 5.81
N TYR A 270 6.36 -19.18 4.89
CA TYR A 270 7.77 -18.81 4.99
C TYR A 270 8.00 -17.40 4.40
N PRO A 271 8.90 -16.57 4.97
CA PRO A 271 9.87 -16.82 6.07
C PRO A 271 9.24 -17.05 7.43
N GLU A 272 8.19 -16.32 7.78
CA GLU A 272 7.37 -16.55 8.97
C GLU A 272 5.94 -16.89 8.55
N PRO A 273 5.19 -17.67 9.35
CA PRO A 273 3.85 -18.11 8.95
C PRO A 273 2.87 -16.98 8.65
N GLU A 274 3.07 -15.82 9.27
CA GLU A 274 2.26 -14.62 9.13
C GLU A 274 2.55 -13.84 7.84
N ILE A 275 3.68 -14.11 7.19
CA ILE A 275 4.13 -13.39 6.00
C ILE A 275 3.63 -14.11 4.75
N PHE A 276 2.74 -13.42 4.01
CA PHE A 276 2.24 -13.89 2.72
C PHE A 276 3.13 -13.36 1.60
N GLY A 277 3.39 -14.22 0.60
CA GLY A 277 4.19 -13.84 -0.56
C GLY A 277 3.44 -14.01 -1.87
N PHE A 278 3.97 -13.38 -2.89
CA PHE A 278 3.45 -13.49 -4.25
C PHE A 278 4.56 -13.41 -5.29
N PHE A 279 4.29 -13.99 -6.46
CA PHE A 279 5.16 -13.97 -7.62
C PHE A 279 4.29 -13.86 -8.88
N TYR A 280 4.42 -12.78 -9.65
CA TYR A 280 3.62 -12.48 -10.83
C TYR A 280 4.53 -12.28 -12.03
N VAL A 281 4.30 -13.03 -13.10
CA VAL A 281 5.11 -12.98 -14.30
C VAL A 281 4.49 -12.03 -15.33
N HIS A 282 5.27 -11.06 -15.72
CA HIS A 282 4.96 -10.09 -16.79
C HIS A 282 5.53 -10.57 -18.14
N PRO A 283 5.16 -9.92 -19.27
CA PRO A 283 5.87 -10.09 -20.53
C PRO A 283 7.37 -9.82 -20.42
N ASN A 284 8.13 -10.26 -21.40
CA ASN A 284 9.57 -10.01 -21.53
C ASN A 284 10.44 -10.56 -20.39
N ARG A 285 10.03 -11.68 -19.79
CA ARG A 285 10.74 -12.32 -18.66
C ARG A 285 10.97 -11.39 -17.47
N VAL A 286 10.02 -10.58 -17.15
CA VAL A 286 10.02 -9.76 -15.95
C VAL A 286 9.05 -10.34 -14.94
N ALA A 287 9.40 -10.34 -13.68
CA ALA A 287 8.50 -10.72 -12.60
C ALA A 287 8.43 -9.63 -11.53
N SER A 288 7.23 -9.41 -11.03
CA SER A 288 7.02 -8.71 -9.75
C SER A 288 6.84 -9.74 -8.66
N LEU A 289 7.64 -9.66 -7.63
CA LEU A 289 7.59 -10.57 -6.49
C LEU A 289 7.68 -9.79 -5.18
N GLY A 290 7.09 -10.33 -4.13
CA GLY A 290 7.08 -9.61 -2.88
C GLY A 290 6.40 -10.35 -1.76
N ILE A 291 6.39 -9.69 -0.60
CA ILE A 291 5.78 -10.16 0.63
C ILE A 291 4.93 -9.06 1.27
N PHE A 292 4.02 -9.48 2.11
CA PHE A 292 3.25 -8.60 2.99
C PHE A 292 3.59 -8.92 4.45
N VAL A 293 4.06 -7.91 5.19
CA VAL A 293 4.33 -7.99 6.63
C VAL A 293 3.21 -7.28 7.37
N PRO A 294 2.26 -8.02 7.96
CA PRO A 294 1.06 -7.43 8.55
C PRO A 294 1.31 -6.85 9.95
N SER A 295 0.47 -5.91 10.38
CA SER A 295 0.54 -5.30 11.71
C SER A 295 0.22 -6.28 12.85
N TRP A 296 -0.49 -7.35 12.56
CA TRP A 296 -0.79 -8.43 13.51
C TRP A 296 0.31 -9.50 13.60
N PHE A 297 1.40 -9.35 12.88
CA PHE A 297 2.61 -10.15 13.07
C PHE A 297 3.33 -9.67 14.34
N ASP A 298 3.30 -10.50 15.38
CA ASP A 298 3.82 -10.17 16.70
C ASP A 298 5.36 -10.25 16.75
N SER A 299 6.02 -9.52 15.87
CA SER A 299 7.48 -9.41 15.85
C SER A 299 7.91 -7.96 15.81
N PRO A 300 8.84 -7.55 16.67
CA PRO A 300 9.50 -6.26 16.55
C PRO A 300 10.50 -6.24 15.38
N ALA A 301 10.88 -7.42 14.84
CA ALA A 301 11.76 -7.56 13.68
C ALA A 301 10.94 -7.51 12.39
N ARG A 302 10.46 -6.32 12.02
CA ARG A 302 9.63 -6.13 10.81
C ARG A 302 10.44 -5.64 9.61
N ASN A 303 11.69 -6.07 9.48
CA ASN A 303 12.54 -5.73 8.33
C ASN A 303 12.04 -6.47 7.07
N ALA A 304 11.11 -5.82 6.36
CA ALA A 304 10.47 -6.41 5.19
C ALA A 304 11.46 -6.71 4.06
N TYR A 305 12.51 -5.88 3.88
CA TYR A 305 13.53 -6.10 2.86
C TYR A 305 14.30 -7.42 3.10
N LYS A 306 14.76 -7.65 4.33
CA LYS A 306 15.49 -8.87 4.70
C LYS A 306 14.59 -10.11 4.64
N TYR A 307 13.34 -10.01 5.08
CA TYR A 307 12.37 -11.10 4.95
C TYR A 307 12.08 -11.43 3.48
N LEU A 308 11.99 -10.43 2.60
CA LEU A 308 11.80 -10.70 1.16
C LEU A 308 13.00 -11.44 0.57
N GLN A 309 14.24 -11.10 0.94
CA GLN A 309 15.43 -11.81 0.49
C GLN A 309 15.45 -13.27 0.98
N HIS A 310 15.08 -13.52 2.25
CA HIS A 310 14.93 -14.90 2.75
C HIS A 310 13.83 -15.64 1.99
N TRP A 311 12.70 -15.00 1.71
CA TRP A 311 11.63 -15.60 0.92
C TRP A 311 12.09 -15.98 -0.50
N MET A 312 12.88 -15.12 -1.16
CA MET A 312 13.44 -15.40 -2.47
C MET A 312 14.41 -16.59 -2.46
N LEU A 313 15.16 -16.75 -1.35
CA LEU A 313 16.10 -17.87 -1.17
C LEU A 313 15.40 -19.21 -0.87
N HIS A 314 14.08 -19.22 -0.66
CA HIS A 314 13.34 -20.48 -0.51
C HIS A 314 13.47 -21.32 -1.79
N PRO A 315 13.79 -22.64 -1.71
CA PRO A 315 14.06 -23.47 -2.90
C PRO A 315 12.97 -23.39 -3.99
N ALA A 316 11.70 -23.39 -3.60
CA ALA A 316 10.57 -23.29 -4.54
C ALA A 316 10.50 -21.97 -5.30
N ILE A 317 11.08 -20.90 -4.76
CA ILE A 317 11.13 -19.57 -5.39
C ILE A 317 12.48 -19.39 -6.09
N TRP A 318 13.56 -19.74 -5.40
CA TRP A 318 14.93 -19.55 -5.87
C TRP A 318 15.19 -20.20 -7.23
N ARG A 319 14.62 -21.37 -7.49
CA ARG A 319 14.76 -22.07 -8.77
C ARG A 319 14.29 -21.24 -9.98
N HIS A 320 13.36 -20.29 -9.78
CA HIS A 320 12.84 -19.44 -10.84
C HIS A 320 13.61 -18.13 -11.02
N VAL A 321 14.28 -17.65 -9.96
CA VAL A 321 14.93 -16.33 -9.95
C VAL A 321 16.45 -16.40 -9.93
N LYS A 322 17.05 -17.55 -9.63
CA LYS A 322 18.52 -17.73 -9.55
C LYS A 322 19.19 -17.37 -10.88
N GLY A 323 20.09 -16.39 -10.84
CA GLY A 323 20.75 -15.85 -12.04
C GLY A 323 19.95 -14.73 -12.73
N GLY A 324 18.86 -14.29 -12.11
CA GLY A 324 18.15 -13.09 -12.50
C GLY A 324 18.82 -11.82 -11.96
N ARG A 325 18.23 -10.67 -12.24
CA ARG A 325 18.74 -9.36 -11.82
C ARG A 325 17.63 -8.52 -11.21
N LEU A 326 17.91 -7.84 -10.10
CA LEU A 326 17.03 -6.86 -9.52
C LEU A 326 16.97 -5.62 -10.43
N ARG A 327 15.79 -5.31 -10.95
CA ARG A 327 15.53 -4.16 -11.81
C ARG A 327 15.13 -2.95 -10.99
N SER A 328 14.18 -3.14 -10.11
CA SER A 328 13.66 -2.10 -9.22
C SER A 328 13.02 -2.71 -7.97
N TRP A 329 12.71 -1.87 -6.99
CA TRP A 329 12.04 -2.28 -5.77
C TRP A 329 11.19 -1.14 -5.21
N GLY A 330 10.29 -1.45 -4.31
CA GLY A 330 9.47 -0.47 -3.62
C GLY A 330 8.74 -1.06 -2.43
N ALA A 331 8.19 -0.18 -1.62
CA ALA A 331 7.36 -0.55 -0.48
C ALA A 331 6.14 0.37 -0.37
N LYS A 332 5.03 -0.18 0.12
CA LYS A 332 3.80 0.58 0.34
C LYS A 332 3.01 -0.01 1.51
N SER A 333 2.48 0.86 2.35
CA SER A 333 1.48 0.45 3.35
C SER A 333 0.14 0.18 2.69
N LEU A 334 -0.52 -0.86 3.19
CA LEU A 334 -1.88 -1.25 2.84
C LEU A 334 -2.73 -1.14 4.09
N GLN A 335 -3.88 -0.46 3.98
CA GLN A 335 -4.85 -0.40 5.06
C GLN A 335 -5.77 -1.63 4.98
N GLU A 336 -5.52 -2.60 5.85
CA GLU A 336 -6.21 -3.88 5.85
C GLU A 336 -7.51 -3.90 6.67
N SER A 337 -7.86 -2.79 7.31
CA SER A 337 -9.13 -2.65 8.02
C SER A 337 -10.35 -2.68 7.09
N GLY A 338 -10.11 -2.39 5.80
CA GLY A 338 -11.16 -2.43 4.78
C GLY A 338 -12.38 -1.58 5.20
N ARG A 339 -13.57 -2.18 5.12
CA ARG A 339 -14.83 -1.52 5.48
C ARG A 339 -14.86 -0.96 6.92
N ARG A 340 -14.19 -1.57 7.87
CA ARG A 340 -14.06 -1.04 9.25
C ARG A 340 -13.23 0.24 9.32
N GLY A 341 -12.31 0.43 8.38
CA GLY A 341 -11.51 1.65 8.26
C GLY A 341 -12.15 2.71 7.37
N GLU A 342 -13.38 2.50 6.92
CA GLU A 342 -14.08 3.46 6.06
C GLU A 342 -14.34 4.77 6.81
N PRO A 343 -13.82 5.90 6.30
CA PRO A 343 -14.07 7.22 6.86
C PRO A 343 -15.44 7.77 6.39
N ARG A 344 -15.72 9.03 6.68
CA ARG A 344 -16.82 9.73 6.00
C ARG A 344 -16.49 9.83 4.51
N LEU A 345 -17.32 9.19 3.66
CA LEU A 345 -17.07 9.10 2.22
C LEU A 345 -17.34 10.40 1.47
N ALA A 346 -18.23 11.24 2.00
CA ALA A 346 -18.58 12.52 1.39
C ALA A 346 -19.03 13.53 2.46
N GLY A 347 -18.94 14.79 2.11
CA GLY A 347 -19.41 15.94 2.86
C GLY A 347 -19.60 17.14 1.94
N ASN A 348 -19.87 18.31 2.49
CA ASN A 348 -20.01 19.52 1.68
C ASN A 348 -18.68 19.82 0.96
N GLY A 349 -18.69 19.77 -0.38
CA GLY A 349 -17.56 20.07 -1.24
C GLY A 349 -16.46 19.02 -1.27
N PHE A 350 -16.64 17.82 -0.71
CA PHE A 350 -15.64 16.75 -0.83
C PHE A 350 -16.23 15.35 -0.97
N ALA A 351 -15.46 14.47 -1.63
CA ALA A 351 -15.73 13.04 -1.67
C ALA A 351 -14.41 12.25 -1.63
N ARG A 352 -14.41 11.03 -1.06
CA ARG A 352 -13.26 10.15 -0.89
C ARG A 352 -13.44 8.87 -1.70
N ILE A 353 -12.36 8.47 -2.38
CA ILE A 353 -12.29 7.25 -3.22
C ILE A 353 -11.01 6.47 -2.96
N GLY A 354 -10.97 5.25 -3.44
CA GLY A 354 -9.81 4.38 -3.36
C GLY A 354 -9.55 3.81 -1.99
N GLU A 355 -8.32 3.37 -1.76
CA GLU A 355 -7.92 2.67 -0.54
C GLU A 355 -8.12 3.52 0.72
N GLY A 356 -7.83 4.83 0.66
CA GLY A 356 -8.09 5.78 1.75
C GLY A 356 -9.58 5.97 2.08
N SER A 357 -10.48 5.40 1.28
CA SER A 357 -11.92 5.33 1.54
C SER A 357 -12.39 3.97 2.07
N GLY A 358 -11.46 3.10 2.54
CA GLY A 358 -11.79 1.79 3.09
C GLY A 358 -12.22 0.74 2.05
N SER A 359 -11.76 0.86 0.79
CA SER A 359 -12.19 -0.04 -0.28
C SER A 359 -11.40 -1.36 -0.37
N THR A 360 -10.30 -1.51 0.36
CA THR A 360 -9.43 -2.69 0.30
C THR A 360 -10.15 -3.97 0.73
N ASN A 361 -9.99 -5.03 -0.06
CA ASN A 361 -10.54 -6.34 0.25
C ASN A 361 -9.42 -7.33 0.63
N VAL A 362 -9.32 -7.64 1.91
CA VAL A 362 -8.27 -8.52 2.47
C VAL A 362 -8.43 -10.00 2.12
N LEU A 363 -9.62 -10.44 1.73
CA LEU A 363 -9.85 -11.82 1.28
C LEU A 363 -9.39 -12.04 -0.14
N THR A 364 -9.67 -11.07 -1.02
CA THR A 364 -9.30 -11.18 -2.44
C THR A 364 -7.84 -10.84 -2.69
N ASN A 365 -7.13 -10.33 -1.70
CA ASN A 365 -5.76 -9.83 -1.84
C ASN A 365 -5.61 -8.84 -3.02
N SER A 366 -6.65 -8.02 -3.22
CA SER A 366 -6.75 -7.01 -4.27
C SER A 366 -7.33 -5.71 -3.69
N GLY A 367 -6.90 -4.59 -4.25
CA GLY A 367 -7.42 -3.27 -3.89
C GLY A 367 -7.54 -2.35 -5.11
N VAL A 368 -6.91 -2.74 -6.23
CA VAL A 368 -6.87 -1.90 -7.45
C VAL A 368 -8.23 -1.85 -8.13
N ASP A 369 -8.90 -3.00 -8.26
CA ASP A 369 -10.22 -3.10 -8.90
C ASP A 369 -11.29 -2.39 -8.07
N GLU A 370 -11.22 -2.55 -6.75
CA GLU A 370 -12.07 -1.86 -5.78
C GLU A 370 -11.84 -0.34 -5.84
N ALA A 371 -10.58 0.10 -5.82
CA ALA A 371 -10.22 1.51 -5.90
C ALA A 371 -10.74 2.14 -7.19
N TRP A 372 -10.46 1.52 -8.33
CA TRP A 372 -10.95 1.94 -9.64
C TRP A 372 -12.47 2.10 -9.67
N THR A 373 -13.18 1.08 -9.18
CA THR A 373 -14.64 1.06 -9.17
C THR A 373 -15.22 2.18 -8.29
N THR A 374 -14.59 2.52 -7.16
CA THR A 374 -15.03 3.68 -6.36
C THR A 374 -14.91 4.99 -7.12
N GLY A 375 -13.87 5.13 -7.93
CA GLY A 375 -13.68 6.28 -8.81
C GLY A 375 -14.77 6.38 -9.88
N VAL A 376 -15.06 5.27 -10.58
CA VAL A 376 -16.16 5.21 -11.57
C VAL A 376 -17.48 5.61 -10.94
N MET A 377 -17.81 5.04 -9.79
CA MET A 377 -19.07 5.36 -9.09
C MET A 377 -19.20 6.84 -8.69
N LEU A 378 -18.07 7.45 -8.25
CA LEU A 378 -18.06 8.88 -7.94
C LEU A 378 -18.25 9.72 -9.21
N ALA A 379 -17.58 9.38 -10.32
CA ALA A 379 -17.73 10.11 -11.58
C ALA A 379 -19.17 10.07 -12.09
N GLU A 380 -19.80 8.91 -12.05
CA GLU A 380 -21.21 8.77 -12.42
C GLU A 380 -22.14 9.65 -11.54
N GLY A 381 -21.87 9.66 -10.21
CA GLY A 381 -22.62 10.51 -9.29
C GLY A 381 -22.39 12.02 -9.52
N VAL A 382 -21.14 12.41 -9.81
CA VAL A 382 -20.79 13.80 -10.16
C VAL A 382 -21.51 14.24 -11.44
N LEU A 383 -21.50 13.39 -12.48
CA LEU A 383 -22.22 13.67 -13.72
C LEU A 383 -23.73 13.82 -13.52
N GLU A 384 -24.32 13.03 -12.64
CA GLU A 384 -25.74 13.15 -12.25
C GLU A 384 -26.02 14.49 -11.57
N ILE A 385 -25.19 14.89 -10.59
CA ILE A 385 -25.31 16.18 -9.88
C ILE A 385 -25.18 17.35 -10.85
N LEU A 386 -24.17 17.34 -11.74
CA LEU A 386 -23.93 18.40 -12.73
C LEU A 386 -25.08 18.53 -13.74
N LYS A 387 -25.58 17.40 -14.28
CA LYS A 387 -26.74 17.40 -15.20
C LYS A 387 -27.99 17.97 -14.57
N ASN A 388 -28.19 17.75 -13.27
CA ASN A 388 -29.30 18.27 -12.50
C ASN A 388 -29.05 19.70 -11.98
N LYS A 389 -27.90 20.30 -12.29
CA LYS A 389 -27.45 21.62 -11.83
C LYS A 389 -27.54 21.77 -10.31
N GLN A 390 -27.21 20.72 -9.58
CA GLN A 390 -27.19 20.68 -8.13
C GLN A 390 -25.81 21.03 -7.57
N PRO A 391 -25.68 21.62 -6.39
CA PRO A 391 -24.41 21.85 -5.72
C PRO A 391 -23.86 20.53 -5.12
N PHE A 392 -22.55 20.46 -4.90
CA PHE A 392 -21.88 19.33 -4.25
C PHE A 392 -22.04 19.38 -2.71
N THR A 393 -23.29 19.30 -2.24
CA THR A 393 -23.59 19.21 -0.80
C THR A 393 -23.40 17.77 -0.30
N ALA A 394 -23.31 17.62 1.03
CA ALA A 394 -23.26 16.30 1.67
C ALA A 394 -24.47 15.44 1.26
N GLU A 395 -25.66 16.02 1.19
CA GLU A 395 -26.89 15.31 0.82
C GLU A 395 -26.88 14.83 -0.63
N ASN A 396 -26.49 15.69 -1.56
CA ASN A 396 -26.44 15.32 -2.98
C ASN A 396 -25.35 14.27 -3.26
N LEU A 397 -24.17 14.38 -2.62
CA LEU A 397 -23.11 13.38 -2.72
C LEU A 397 -23.49 12.06 -2.02
N GLU A 398 -24.20 12.10 -0.91
CA GLU A 398 -24.75 10.90 -0.26
C GLU A 398 -25.71 10.17 -1.20
N ALA A 399 -26.64 10.91 -1.82
CA ALA A 399 -27.63 10.34 -2.74
C ALA A 399 -26.98 9.77 -4.02
N ALA A 400 -26.10 10.54 -4.67
CA ALA A 400 -25.56 10.20 -5.98
C ALA A 400 -24.37 9.24 -5.92
N TYR A 401 -23.48 9.36 -4.93
CA TYR A 401 -22.25 8.55 -4.80
C TYR A 401 -22.34 7.49 -3.71
N VAL A 402 -22.56 7.90 -2.44
CA VAL A 402 -22.47 6.96 -1.31
C VAL A 402 -23.54 5.88 -1.41
N SER A 403 -24.76 6.24 -1.74
CA SER A 403 -25.86 5.28 -1.95
C SER A 403 -25.57 4.30 -3.10
N ARG A 404 -24.92 4.76 -4.16
CA ARG A 404 -24.45 3.91 -5.27
C ARG A 404 -23.42 2.91 -4.79
N ARG A 405 -22.41 3.37 -4.02
CA ARG A 405 -21.38 2.52 -3.42
C ARG A 405 -21.99 1.47 -2.49
N ARG A 406 -22.97 1.83 -1.64
CA ARG A 406 -23.66 0.88 -0.73
C ARG A 406 -24.40 -0.26 -1.45
N LYS A 407 -24.78 -0.05 -2.71
CA LYS A 407 -25.45 -1.07 -3.56
C LYS A 407 -24.48 -1.87 -4.42
N SER A 408 -23.22 -1.48 -4.47
CA SER A 408 -22.20 -2.06 -5.37
C SER A 408 -21.67 -3.43 -4.89
N TRP A 409 -20.93 -4.08 -5.78
CA TRP A 409 -20.19 -5.28 -5.44
C TRP A 409 -19.02 -4.99 -4.46
N VAL A 410 -18.44 -3.79 -4.50
CA VAL A 410 -17.37 -3.38 -3.57
C VAL A 410 -17.88 -3.44 -2.12
N GLU A 411 -19.08 -2.93 -1.86
CA GLU A 411 -19.71 -3.01 -0.54
C GLU A 411 -20.04 -4.45 -0.16
N LYS A 412 -20.59 -5.24 -1.08
CA LYS A 412 -20.96 -6.65 -0.81
C LYS A 412 -19.74 -7.48 -0.46
N ASP A 413 -18.68 -7.40 -1.27
CA ASP A 413 -17.44 -8.12 -1.05
C ASP A 413 -16.71 -7.61 0.20
N GLY A 414 -16.76 -6.29 0.47
CA GLY A 414 -16.22 -5.66 1.68
C GLY A 414 -16.88 -6.18 2.96
N ARG A 415 -18.20 -6.38 2.97
CA ARG A 415 -18.93 -6.99 4.11
C ARG A 415 -18.51 -8.43 4.36
N VAL A 416 -18.30 -9.20 3.32
CA VAL A 416 -17.78 -10.57 3.45
C VAL A 416 -16.39 -10.57 4.09
N ALA A 417 -15.51 -9.66 3.67
CA ALA A 417 -14.14 -9.59 4.14
C ALA A 417 -13.98 -8.96 5.53
N GLU A 418 -14.97 -8.23 6.03
CA GLU A 418 -14.87 -7.34 7.19
C GLU A 418 -14.30 -7.99 8.45
N ARG A 419 -14.62 -9.25 8.69
CA ARG A 419 -14.16 -10.01 9.86
C ARG A 419 -13.17 -11.13 9.54
N ALA A 420 -12.70 -11.19 8.31
CA ALA A 420 -11.88 -12.29 7.84
C ALA A 420 -10.57 -12.48 8.61
N ARG A 421 -10.03 -11.39 9.16
CA ARG A 421 -8.73 -11.39 9.86
C ARG A 421 -8.83 -11.33 11.39
N ASP A 422 -10.02 -11.29 11.97
CA ASP A 422 -10.20 -11.20 13.43
C ASP A 422 -9.52 -12.35 14.19
N GLY A 423 -9.49 -13.54 13.61
CA GLY A 423 -8.85 -14.71 14.19
C GLY A 423 -7.34 -14.56 14.41
N PHE A 424 -6.64 -13.72 13.62
CA PHE A 424 -5.22 -13.48 13.78
C PHE A 424 -4.86 -12.78 15.10
N GLN A 425 -5.83 -12.16 15.77
CA GLN A 425 -5.66 -11.65 17.14
C GLN A 425 -5.37 -12.76 18.17
N ARG A 426 -5.60 -14.01 17.80
CA ARG A 426 -5.37 -15.21 18.61
C ARG A 426 -4.23 -16.07 18.10
N GLY A 427 -3.50 -15.59 17.11
CA GLY A 427 -2.38 -16.26 16.45
C GLY A 427 -2.72 -16.77 15.05
N ILE A 428 -1.68 -17.28 14.38
CA ILE A 428 -1.75 -17.65 12.95
C ILE A 428 -2.78 -18.76 12.66
N ILE A 429 -2.87 -19.79 13.48
CA ILE A 429 -3.76 -20.95 13.24
C ILE A 429 -5.23 -20.53 13.32
N PRO A 430 -5.73 -19.89 14.40
CA PRO A 430 -7.08 -19.35 14.44
C PRO A 430 -7.34 -18.33 13.32
N GLY A 431 -6.34 -17.53 12.95
CA GLY A 431 -6.42 -16.59 11.86
C GLY A 431 -6.68 -17.24 10.51
N LEU A 432 -5.91 -18.25 10.14
CA LEU A 432 -6.09 -18.99 8.89
C LEU A 432 -7.44 -19.72 8.86
N ILE A 433 -7.83 -20.37 9.94
CA ILE A 433 -9.15 -21.05 10.05
C ILE A 433 -10.28 -20.02 9.89
N GLY A 434 -10.18 -18.87 10.58
CA GLY A 434 -11.17 -17.80 10.51
C GLY A 434 -11.30 -17.21 9.11
N MET A 435 -10.17 -16.94 8.47
CA MET A 435 -10.13 -16.40 7.10
C MET A 435 -10.75 -17.38 6.09
N MET A 436 -10.40 -18.66 6.16
CA MET A 436 -10.98 -19.70 5.31
C MET A 436 -12.49 -19.87 5.56
N ALA A 437 -12.91 -19.94 6.82
CA ALA A 437 -14.32 -20.03 7.16
C ALA A 437 -15.11 -18.83 6.62
N THR A 438 -14.59 -17.60 6.81
CA THR A 438 -15.22 -16.38 6.31
C THR A 438 -15.35 -16.38 4.79
N GLY A 439 -14.28 -16.75 4.08
CA GLY A 439 -14.28 -16.82 2.62
C GLY A 439 -15.25 -17.85 2.07
N LEU A 440 -15.21 -19.09 2.58
CA LEU A 440 -16.07 -20.19 2.11
C LEU A 440 -17.56 -19.98 2.46
N THR A 441 -17.84 -19.36 3.58
CA THR A 441 -19.24 -19.11 4.02
C THR A 441 -19.76 -17.73 3.60
N LYS A 442 -19.02 -17.00 2.78
CA LYS A 442 -19.37 -15.64 2.33
C LYS A 442 -19.72 -14.70 3.50
N GLY A 443 -18.91 -14.78 4.56
CA GLY A 443 -19.03 -13.93 5.74
C GLY A 443 -19.98 -14.42 6.85
N LEU A 444 -20.67 -15.55 6.67
CA LEU A 444 -21.59 -16.09 7.69
C LEU A 444 -20.85 -16.58 8.93
N LEU A 445 -19.68 -17.18 8.77
CA LEU A 445 -18.84 -17.65 9.87
C LEU A 445 -17.54 -16.85 9.89
N SER A 446 -17.16 -16.36 11.05
CA SER A 446 -15.88 -15.69 11.28
C SER A 446 -15.34 -16.08 12.66
N MET A 447 -14.01 -16.04 12.81
CA MET A 447 -13.39 -16.22 14.11
C MET A 447 -13.46 -14.91 14.88
N PRO A 448 -13.99 -14.86 16.13
CA PRO A 448 -14.10 -13.62 16.87
C PRO A 448 -12.72 -13.11 17.31
N GLY A 449 -12.49 -11.83 17.18
CA GLY A 449 -11.33 -11.08 17.64
C GLY A 449 -11.63 -9.59 17.57
N LYS A 450 -10.92 -8.79 18.35
CA LYS A 450 -11.00 -7.33 18.30
C LYS A 450 -9.61 -6.79 17.96
N PRO A 451 -9.40 -6.24 16.75
CA PRO A 451 -8.14 -5.62 16.42
C PRO A 451 -7.79 -4.51 17.43
N ALA A 452 -6.55 -4.51 17.91
CA ALA A 452 -6.02 -3.44 18.75
C ALA A 452 -5.17 -2.50 17.88
N PRO A 453 -4.98 -1.23 18.29
CA PRO A 453 -4.05 -0.34 17.62
C PRO A 453 -2.66 -0.97 17.47
N PRO A 454 -1.94 -0.77 16.35
CA PRO A 454 -0.67 -1.45 16.10
C PRO A 454 0.39 -1.26 17.19
N HIS A 455 0.45 -0.07 17.81
CA HIS A 455 1.42 0.23 18.88
C HIS A 455 1.21 -0.60 20.15
N GLN A 456 0.02 -1.16 20.38
CA GLN A 456 -0.29 -2.01 21.52
C GLN A 456 0.06 -3.48 21.31
N ARG A 457 0.44 -3.85 20.09
CA ARG A 457 0.66 -5.26 19.70
C ARG A 457 2.12 -5.67 19.66
N VAL A 458 3.04 -4.71 19.50
CA VAL A 458 4.45 -5.02 19.29
C VAL A 458 5.09 -5.42 20.62
N PRO A 459 5.53 -6.67 20.80
CA PRO A 459 6.23 -7.12 21.99
C PRO A 459 7.61 -6.47 22.09
N SER A 460 8.21 -6.54 23.28
CA SER A 460 9.63 -6.19 23.43
C SER A 460 10.51 -7.22 22.72
N LEU A 461 11.78 -6.86 22.45
CA LEU A 461 12.74 -7.80 21.89
C LEU A 461 12.96 -9.01 22.81
N GLU A 462 13.04 -8.74 24.11
CA GLU A 462 13.23 -9.75 25.15
C GLU A 462 12.04 -10.73 25.21
N GLU A 463 10.84 -10.25 24.97
CA GLU A 463 9.64 -11.08 24.93
C GLU A 463 9.59 -11.94 23.67
N TYR A 464 9.84 -11.36 22.51
CA TYR A 464 9.82 -12.06 21.22
C TYR A 464 10.91 -13.13 21.09
N TYR A 465 12.12 -12.83 21.58
CA TYR A 465 13.23 -13.79 21.53
C TYR A 465 13.34 -14.67 22.77
N ARG A 466 12.35 -14.64 23.69
CA ARG A 466 12.34 -15.46 24.91
C ARG A 466 12.58 -16.95 24.58
N GLY A 467 13.55 -17.54 25.28
CA GLY A 467 13.95 -18.94 25.09
C GLY A 467 14.87 -19.21 23.89
N ARG A 468 15.21 -18.18 23.12
CA ARG A 468 16.19 -18.28 22.01
C ARG A 468 17.42 -17.41 22.22
N ILE A 469 17.25 -16.21 22.74
CA ILE A 469 18.32 -15.25 23.03
C ILE A 469 18.03 -14.68 24.41
N THR A 470 19.06 -14.55 25.27
CA THR A 470 18.86 -14.00 26.62
C THR A 470 18.76 -12.48 26.58
N PRO A 471 18.12 -11.84 27.59
CA PRO A 471 18.03 -10.38 27.67
C PRO A 471 19.39 -9.69 27.64
N GLU A 472 20.39 -10.25 28.34
CA GLU A 472 21.76 -9.73 28.40
C GLU A 472 22.43 -9.77 27.02
N GLU A 473 22.22 -10.85 26.29
CA GLU A 473 22.74 -11.01 24.94
C GLU A 473 22.06 -10.05 23.95
N ILE A 474 20.75 -9.82 24.08
CA ILE A 474 20.02 -8.81 23.28
C ILE A 474 20.62 -7.42 23.51
N GLN A 475 20.88 -7.06 24.77
CA GLN A 475 21.48 -5.75 25.09
C GLN A 475 22.91 -5.60 24.53
N THR A 476 23.68 -6.69 24.54
CA THR A 476 25.04 -6.70 23.98
C THR A 476 24.98 -6.51 22.47
N ILE A 477 24.15 -7.28 21.77
CA ILE A 477 23.96 -7.19 20.32
C ILE A 477 23.46 -5.77 19.93
N ARG A 478 22.54 -5.20 20.69
CA ARG A 478 22.06 -3.82 20.47
C ARG A 478 23.20 -2.81 20.53
N LYS A 479 24.00 -2.83 21.58
CA LYS A 479 25.15 -1.91 21.73
C LYS A 479 26.18 -2.07 20.60
N GLU A 480 26.49 -3.30 20.25
CA GLU A 480 27.41 -3.58 19.15
C GLU A 480 26.88 -3.13 17.80
N SER A 481 25.58 -3.34 17.54
CA SER A 481 24.93 -2.94 16.30
C SER A 481 24.88 -1.41 16.19
N GLU A 482 24.51 -0.71 17.26
CA GLU A 482 24.51 0.75 17.32
C GLU A 482 25.92 1.32 17.09
N ALA A 483 26.95 0.74 17.71
CA ALA A 483 28.34 1.16 17.53
C ALA A 483 28.87 0.94 16.09
N LYS A 484 28.37 -0.06 15.41
CA LYS A 484 28.74 -0.40 14.01
C LYS A 484 27.83 0.26 12.97
N GLY A 485 26.74 0.93 13.39
CA GLY A 485 25.75 1.50 12.48
C GLY A 485 24.98 0.45 11.65
N ILE A 486 24.81 -0.76 12.19
CA ILE A 486 24.09 -1.85 11.53
C ILE A 486 22.74 -2.11 12.21
N SER A 487 21.82 -2.77 11.51
CA SER A 487 20.51 -3.13 12.04
C SER A 487 20.63 -4.13 13.21
N THR A 488 20.08 -3.76 14.36
CA THR A 488 19.98 -4.64 15.53
C THR A 488 19.14 -5.88 15.21
N HIS A 489 18.05 -5.72 14.44
CA HIS A 489 17.20 -6.85 14.05
C HIS A 489 17.90 -7.81 13.11
N ALA A 490 18.72 -7.31 12.19
CA ALA A 490 19.49 -8.18 11.31
C ALA A 490 20.44 -9.07 12.12
N ALA A 491 21.14 -8.49 13.09
CA ALA A 491 22.04 -9.24 13.98
C ALA A 491 21.29 -10.23 14.89
N LEU A 492 20.13 -9.85 15.42
CA LEU A 492 19.28 -10.74 16.22
C LEU A 492 18.70 -11.89 15.38
N MET A 493 18.30 -11.64 14.13
CA MET A 493 17.83 -12.69 13.22
C MET A 493 18.94 -13.71 12.95
N GLU A 494 20.15 -13.27 12.67
CA GLU A 494 21.31 -14.15 12.45
C GLU A 494 21.62 -14.98 13.71
N ARG A 495 21.60 -14.33 14.87
CA ARG A 495 21.77 -15.03 16.17
C ARG A 495 20.63 -16.02 16.45
N ALA A 496 19.42 -15.76 15.97
CA ALA A 496 18.27 -16.65 16.09
C ALA A 496 18.27 -17.79 15.06
N GLY A 497 19.28 -17.88 14.19
CA GLY A 497 19.46 -18.98 13.25
C GLY A 497 19.15 -18.67 11.79
N TRP A 498 18.77 -17.42 11.45
CA TRP A 498 18.63 -17.04 10.06
C TRP A 498 20.00 -16.93 9.38
N PRO A 499 20.23 -17.57 8.21
CA PRO A 499 21.51 -17.49 7.53
C PRO A 499 21.78 -16.06 7.03
N ALA A 500 23.05 -15.71 6.89
CA ALA A 500 23.45 -14.49 6.20
C ALA A 500 22.96 -14.53 4.74
N ILE A 501 22.53 -13.37 4.22
CA ILE A 501 22.16 -13.26 2.80
C ILE A 501 23.42 -13.30 1.94
N PRO A 502 23.52 -14.23 0.98
CA PRO A 502 24.67 -14.32 0.09
C PRO A 502 24.56 -13.27 -1.02
N PHE A 503 24.92 -12.02 -0.73
CA PHE A 503 24.86 -10.94 -1.71
C PHE A 503 25.72 -11.27 -2.94
N ASP A 504 25.12 -11.16 -4.13
CA ASP A 504 25.74 -11.40 -5.44
C ASP A 504 25.95 -10.10 -6.25
N GLY A 505 25.39 -8.99 -5.77
CA GLY A 505 25.45 -7.70 -6.45
C GLY A 505 24.50 -7.54 -7.64
N GLU A 506 23.75 -8.57 -8.01
CA GLU A 506 22.84 -8.59 -9.16
C GLU A 506 21.39 -8.74 -8.71
N LEU A 507 21.03 -9.85 -8.09
CA LEU A 507 19.68 -10.13 -7.58
C LEU A 507 19.60 -9.94 -6.07
N LEU A 508 20.54 -10.48 -5.35
CA LEU A 508 20.65 -10.31 -3.91
C LEU A 508 21.61 -9.17 -3.61
N VAL A 509 21.08 -7.97 -3.49
CA VAL A 509 21.84 -6.76 -3.19
C VAL A 509 21.58 -6.30 -1.76
N SER A 510 22.53 -5.58 -1.18
CA SER A 510 22.31 -4.97 0.13
C SER A 510 21.20 -3.94 0.05
N HIS A 511 20.54 -3.66 1.18
CA HIS A 511 19.49 -2.66 1.21
C HIS A 511 20.00 -1.25 0.82
N GLN A 512 21.25 -0.94 1.17
CA GLN A 512 21.88 0.33 0.78
C GLN A 512 22.15 0.41 -0.72
N ASP A 513 22.66 -0.66 -1.31
CA ASP A 513 22.90 -0.70 -2.76
C ASP A 513 21.59 -0.66 -3.53
N ALA A 514 20.53 -1.27 -3.00
CA ALA A 514 19.20 -1.22 -3.58
C ALA A 514 18.61 0.21 -3.67
N LEU A 515 19.02 1.14 -2.80
CA LEU A 515 18.61 2.55 -2.90
C LEU A 515 19.15 3.22 -4.18
N LEU A 516 20.22 2.70 -4.75
CA LEU A 516 20.80 3.17 -6.00
C LEU A 516 20.21 2.50 -7.24
N LEU A 517 19.47 1.39 -7.04
CA LEU A 517 18.82 0.62 -8.09
C LEU A 517 17.32 0.96 -8.15
N GLY A 518 16.77 0.93 -9.33
CA GLY A 518 15.32 0.92 -9.48
C GLY A 518 14.62 2.25 -9.34
N GLY A 519 15.29 3.35 -9.54
CA GLY A 519 14.62 4.62 -9.63
C GLY A 519 15.40 5.78 -9.06
N LYS A 520 14.80 6.95 -9.14
CA LYS A 520 15.36 8.17 -8.58
C LYS A 520 14.88 8.30 -7.13
N VAL A 521 15.81 8.52 -6.22
CA VAL A 521 15.46 9.10 -4.92
C VAL A 521 15.19 10.56 -5.19
N GLN A 522 13.92 10.95 -5.14
CA GLN A 522 13.54 12.34 -5.36
C GLN A 522 12.88 12.91 -4.12
N ALA A 523 13.67 13.68 -3.41
CA ALA A 523 13.16 14.65 -2.46
C ALA A 523 13.66 16.01 -2.96
N PRO A 524 12.87 16.74 -3.76
CA PRO A 524 13.28 18.05 -4.25
C PRO A 524 13.70 18.93 -3.09
N ALA A 525 14.79 19.67 -3.28
CA ALA A 525 15.18 20.69 -2.32
C ALA A 525 14.05 21.71 -2.16
N GLY A 526 13.96 22.34 -0.98
CA GLY A 526 12.99 23.39 -0.74
C GLY A 526 11.60 22.95 -0.26
N TYR A 527 11.42 21.68 0.12
CA TYR A 527 10.24 21.22 0.85
C TYR A 527 10.57 20.89 2.31
N ALA A 528 9.58 21.00 3.20
CA ALA A 528 9.70 20.54 4.57
C ALA A 528 9.78 19.01 4.66
N ASP A 529 10.30 18.49 5.76
CA ASP A 529 10.25 17.05 6.03
C ASP A 529 8.81 16.61 6.29
N HIS A 530 8.43 15.50 5.66
CA HIS A 530 7.06 14.96 5.76
C HIS A 530 6.88 13.94 6.89
N VAL A 531 7.94 13.59 7.62
CA VAL A 531 7.89 12.73 8.79
C VAL A 531 8.24 13.55 10.01
N GLU A 532 7.31 13.64 10.96
CA GLU A 532 7.48 14.36 12.21
C GLU A 532 7.41 13.40 13.41
N PHE A 533 8.34 13.55 14.35
CA PHE A 533 8.33 12.86 15.64
C PHE A 533 7.70 13.78 16.68
N LEU A 534 6.42 13.55 17.00
CA LEU A 534 5.61 14.46 17.83
C LEU A 534 6.14 14.64 19.26
N TYR A 535 6.73 13.60 19.82
CA TYR A 535 7.24 13.60 21.22
C TYR A 535 8.65 12.99 21.26
N PRO A 536 9.69 13.74 20.82
CA PRO A 536 11.06 13.22 20.72
C PRO A 536 11.64 12.67 22.04
N HIS A 537 11.23 13.22 23.20
CA HIS A 537 11.67 12.72 24.50
C HIS A 537 11.16 11.30 24.81
N ASP A 538 9.93 10.98 24.39
CA ASP A 538 9.38 9.64 24.56
C ASP A 538 10.11 8.62 23.67
N CYS A 539 10.64 9.09 22.52
CA CYS A 539 11.48 8.28 21.64
C CYS A 539 12.82 7.91 22.26
N GLU A 540 13.40 8.73 23.15
CA GLU A 540 14.68 8.42 23.85
C GLU A 540 14.58 7.14 24.66
N THR A 541 13.44 6.94 25.33
CA THR A 541 13.16 5.77 26.18
C THR A 541 12.55 4.58 25.44
N CYS A 542 12.38 4.68 24.12
CA CYS A 542 11.83 3.60 23.33
C CYS A 542 12.83 2.46 23.18
N GLY A 543 12.52 1.29 23.77
CA GLY A 543 13.41 0.14 23.76
C GLY A 543 13.48 -0.60 22.43
N SER A 544 12.42 -0.61 21.63
CA SER A 544 12.35 -1.39 20.37
C SER A 544 12.77 -0.57 19.15
N LYS A 545 12.54 0.74 19.13
CA LYS A 545 12.83 1.65 17.99
C LYS A 545 12.45 1.05 16.63
N ILE A 546 11.32 0.39 16.59
CA ILE A 546 10.86 -0.37 15.41
C ILE A 546 10.73 0.51 14.15
N CYS A 547 10.47 1.81 14.32
CA CYS A 547 10.42 2.78 13.21
C CYS A 547 11.74 2.85 12.42
N ILE A 548 12.89 2.61 13.07
CA ILE A 548 14.21 2.54 12.45
C ILE A 548 14.36 1.20 11.74
N GLU A 549 14.11 0.11 12.46
CA GLU A 549 14.37 -1.25 11.99
C GLU A 549 13.47 -1.68 10.80
N MET A 550 12.23 -1.19 10.77
CA MET A 550 11.29 -1.52 9.71
C MET A 550 11.27 -0.50 8.57
N CYS A 551 12.06 0.58 8.65
CA CYS A 551 12.05 1.61 7.63
C CYS A 551 12.46 1.06 6.26
N SER A 552 11.51 1.01 5.32
CA SER A 552 11.71 0.41 4.00
C SER A 552 12.79 1.10 3.15
N GLY A 553 13.07 2.38 3.40
CA GLY A 553 14.11 3.14 2.71
C GLY A 553 15.36 3.38 3.56
N GLN A 554 15.40 2.87 4.81
CA GLN A 554 16.43 3.26 5.81
C GLN A 554 16.53 4.78 6.01
N ALA A 555 15.40 5.45 5.81
CA ALA A 555 15.28 6.91 5.94
C ALA A 555 15.18 7.36 7.40
N ILE A 556 14.69 6.50 8.30
CA ILE A 556 14.69 6.73 9.75
C ILE A 556 15.89 5.98 10.33
N PHE A 557 16.73 6.70 11.04
CA PHE A 557 18.01 6.18 11.56
C PHE A 557 18.27 6.69 12.98
N PRO A 558 19.20 6.08 13.74
CA PRO A 558 19.58 6.55 15.07
C PRO A 558 20.18 7.96 15.00
N GLY A 559 19.56 8.90 15.68
CA GLY A 559 20.05 10.26 15.84
C GLY A 559 20.65 10.49 17.24
N GLU A 560 20.85 11.75 17.59
CA GLU A 560 21.44 12.17 18.86
C GLU A 560 20.55 11.76 20.04
N ASN A 561 21.17 11.41 21.16
CA ASN A 561 20.51 11.04 22.43
C ASN A 561 19.50 9.90 22.28
N GLY A 562 19.69 9.01 21.29
CA GLY A 562 18.77 7.91 21.04
C GLY A 562 17.43 8.31 20.42
N ARG A 563 17.27 9.54 19.97
CA ARG A 563 16.10 9.96 19.16
C ARG A 563 16.24 9.45 17.73
N PRO A 564 15.16 9.07 17.08
CA PRO A 564 15.21 8.82 15.65
C PRO A 564 15.41 10.12 14.88
N ALA A 565 16.20 10.07 13.81
CA ALA A 565 16.38 11.14 12.83
C ALA A 565 15.81 10.70 11.49
N PHE A 566 15.53 11.64 10.61
CA PHE A 566 14.91 11.39 9.32
C PHE A 566 15.74 11.99 8.17
N ASP A 567 15.93 11.19 7.13
CA ASP A 567 16.54 11.57 5.87
C ASP A 567 15.54 11.35 4.72
N ARG A 568 14.87 12.42 4.30
CA ARG A 568 13.84 12.35 3.26
C ARG A 568 14.35 11.85 1.90
N GLU A 569 15.64 12.01 1.62
CA GLU A 569 16.24 11.58 0.35
C GLU A 569 16.26 10.05 0.18
N LYS A 570 16.23 9.32 1.31
CA LYS A 570 16.12 7.85 1.33
C LYS A 570 14.69 7.34 1.46
N CYS A 571 13.74 8.23 1.72
CA CYS A 571 12.36 7.83 1.98
C CYS A 571 11.67 7.33 0.71
N VAL A 572 11.16 6.10 0.74
CA VAL A 572 10.35 5.50 -0.34
C VAL A 572 8.86 5.84 -0.23
N TYR A 573 8.51 6.74 0.68
CA TYR A 573 7.13 7.18 0.92
C TYR A 573 6.13 6.03 1.17
N CYS A 574 6.57 4.97 1.84
CA CYS A 574 5.72 3.81 2.12
C CYS A 574 4.69 4.06 3.23
N GLY A 575 4.92 5.04 4.11
CA GLY A 575 4.05 5.38 5.23
C GLY A 575 4.03 4.37 6.37
N ALA A 576 4.90 3.36 6.35
CA ALA A 576 4.87 2.29 7.36
C ALA A 576 5.27 2.79 8.76
N CYS A 577 6.08 3.83 8.88
CA CYS A 577 6.45 4.45 10.16
C CYS A 577 5.23 4.99 10.93
N LEU A 578 4.19 5.44 10.22
CA LEU A 578 2.97 5.99 10.80
C LEU A 578 2.28 4.99 11.75
N TRP A 579 2.15 3.74 11.33
CA TRP A 579 1.42 2.72 12.08
C TRP A 579 2.33 1.71 12.82
N ASN A 580 3.62 1.69 12.56
CA ASN A 580 4.59 0.83 13.26
C ASN A 580 5.25 1.48 14.47
N CYS A 581 4.87 2.69 14.86
CA CYS A 581 5.35 3.26 16.12
C CYS A 581 4.81 2.42 17.29
N CYS A 582 5.69 1.96 18.19
CA CYS A 582 5.32 1.15 19.34
C CYS A 582 5.03 1.97 20.61
N LYS A 583 5.04 3.28 20.51
CA LYS A 583 4.66 4.20 21.59
C LYS A 583 3.31 4.85 21.27
N GLY A 584 2.38 4.82 22.21
CA GLY A 584 1.08 5.48 22.05
C GLY A 584 1.18 6.99 22.19
N ASN A 585 0.39 7.71 21.40
CA ASN A 585 0.30 9.15 21.49
C ASN A 585 -0.49 9.57 22.75
N PRO A 586 0.06 10.42 23.64
CA PRO A 586 -0.64 10.86 24.85
C PRO A 586 -1.97 11.58 24.60
N LYS A 587 -2.15 12.17 23.42
CA LYS A 587 -3.36 12.92 23.07
C LYS A 587 -4.35 12.10 22.24
N ASP A 588 -3.93 10.96 21.70
CA ASP A 588 -4.77 10.10 20.85
C ASP A 588 -4.32 8.65 20.99
N SER A 589 -5.00 7.91 21.86
CA SER A 589 -4.66 6.51 22.18
C SER A 589 -4.74 5.55 20.98
N GLU A 590 -5.33 5.98 19.86
CA GLU A 590 -5.44 5.21 18.63
C GLU A 590 -4.19 5.30 17.75
N LYS A 591 -3.30 6.28 18.01
CA LYS A 591 -2.14 6.62 17.18
C LYS A 591 -0.80 6.42 17.88
N GLY A 592 0.25 6.29 17.07
CA GLY A 592 1.65 6.38 17.51
C GLY A 592 2.16 7.82 17.61
N LEU A 593 3.48 7.96 17.79
CA LEU A 593 4.16 9.25 17.95
C LEU A 593 4.69 9.86 16.64
N ILE A 594 4.37 9.26 15.50
CA ILE A 594 4.86 9.73 14.20
C ILE A 594 3.68 10.31 13.42
N GLU A 595 3.86 11.55 12.96
CA GLU A 595 2.95 12.19 12.00
C GLU A 595 3.57 12.17 10.60
N PHE A 596 2.70 12.11 9.58
CA PHE A 596 3.11 12.00 8.19
C PHE A 596 2.42 13.09 7.38
N HIS A 597 3.16 14.13 7.02
CA HIS A 597 2.65 15.31 6.32
C HIS A 597 2.70 15.17 4.80
N ALA A 598 2.27 16.18 4.10
CA ALA A 598 2.47 16.28 2.65
C ALA A 598 3.96 16.44 2.35
N GLY A 599 4.39 15.84 1.24
CA GLY A 599 5.77 15.97 0.76
C GLY A 599 5.86 15.53 -0.69
N ALA A 600 6.85 16.05 -1.40
CA ALA A 600 7.17 15.65 -2.76
C ALA A 600 8.23 14.55 -2.79
N GLY A 601 8.36 13.89 -3.94
CA GLY A 601 9.38 12.88 -4.20
C GLY A 601 9.10 11.55 -3.55
N GLY A 602 10.16 10.83 -3.26
CA GLY A 602 10.19 9.44 -2.82
C GLY A 602 10.92 8.58 -3.85
N LEU A 603 11.50 7.48 -3.40
CA LEU A 603 12.11 6.51 -4.30
C LEU A 603 11.01 5.77 -5.06
N HIS A 604 11.04 5.81 -6.37
CA HIS A 604 10.14 5.05 -7.23
C HIS A 604 10.76 4.79 -8.59
N SER A 605 10.15 3.91 -9.33
CA SER A 605 10.46 3.69 -10.74
C SER A 605 9.17 3.47 -11.51
N ALA A 606 9.08 4.05 -12.69
CA ALA A 606 7.98 3.77 -13.61
C ALA A 606 7.94 2.30 -14.09
N GLU A 607 9.02 1.57 -13.86
CA GLU A 607 9.10 0.13 -14.13
C GLU A 607 8.49 -0.72 -13.01
N ASN A 608 8.09 -0.07 -11.93
CA ASN A 608 7.43 -0.75 -10.82
C ASN A 608 5.96 -1.07 -11.14
#